data_c8ec52a6291aa530a97f3e7fcc1acc54
#
_entry.id   c8ec52a6291aa530a97f3e7fcc1acc54
#
_cell.length_a   1.000
_cell.length_b   1.000
_cell.length_c   1.000
_cell.angle_alpha   90.00
_cell.angle_beta   90.00
_cell.angle_gamma   90.00
#
_symmetry.space_group_name_H-M   'P 1'
#
loop_
_entity.id
_entity.type
_entity.pdbx_description
1 polymer ?
#
loop_
_entity_poly.entity_id
_entity_poly.type
_entity_poly.pdbx_seq_one_letter_code
_entity_poly.pdbx_strand_id
1 'polypeptide(L)'
;MNIRVKHVRPYDSVMTPRVIVTILGTAQDAGIPQAGCSCDRCLDAHNNQDLKKYPVSIGIQGIDGSKHLIEVTRNLPEQLRLWSDKMATKKIFIPDTVTITHLHLGHIEGIGQFGKPVMGLKNMPIYLSEMNKNSIEERNDIQLMIKEKNLKFISRKYHQTFEPKKGCGFTLKLISIPHRSELGDTSAILIKGLQRTLLFMPDQDSWIETLDNYSVNNIREFFKLLEIDLAWIDGTFWSLNELPGRNLSEIPHPTIEDSNRLLGIKKENDPDDSFIHLNHSNPVNDENSKDRKLVEAHGWGICKRNKTESL
;
A
#
# COMPACT_ATOMS: atom_id res chain seq x y z
N MET A 1 14.27 -59.00 28.07
CA MET A 1 14.79 -58.33 26.90
C MET A 1 14.05 -56.97 26.83
N ASN A 2 14.64 -55.92 27.42
CA ASN A 2 13.98 -54.61 27.54
C ASN A 2 14.35 -53.74 26.33
N ILE A 3 13.38 -53.46 25.46
CA ILE A 3 13.53 -52.57 24.34
C ILE A 3 13.31 -51.15 24.86
N ARG A 4 14.40 -50.36 24.96
CA ARG A 4 14.32 -48.89 25.20
C ARG A 4 13.83 -48.23 23.93
N VAL A 5 12.61 -47.68 23.95
CA VAL A 5 12.10 -46.75 22.94
C VAL A 5 12.86 -45.43 23.13
N LYS A 6 13.68 -45.06 22.15
CA LYS A 6 14.28 -43.73 22.07
C LYS A 6 13.19 -42.71 21.73
N HIS A 7 12.87 -41.82 22.69
CA HIS A 7 12.10 -40.63 22.40
C HIS A 7 12.89 -39.72 21.43
N VAL A 8 12.48 -39.71 20.19
CA VAL A 8 12.89 -38.70 19.23
C VAL A 8 12.15 -37.44 19.62
N ARG A 9 12.86 -36.41 20.09
CA ARG A 9 12.29 -35.07 20.28
C ARG A 9 11.88 -34.57 18.90
N PRO A 10 10.67 -33.97 18.73
CA PRO A 10 10.35 -33.31 17.49
C PRO A 10 11.34 -32.16 17.29
N TYR A 11 11.94 -32.10 16.12
CA TYR A 11 12.72 -30.96 15.66
C TYR A 11 11.80 -29.72 15.74
N ASP A 12 12.03 -28.85 16.72
CA ASP A 12 11.50 -27.49 16.68
C ASP A 12 12.10 -26.84 15.43
N SER A 13 11.32 -26.73 14.39
CA SER A 13 11.67 -25.93 13.22
C SER A 13 11.81 -24.49 13.71
N VAL A 14 13.05 -24.06 13.89
CA VAL A 14 13.34 -22.64 14.17
C VAL A 14 12.74 -21.86 13.02
N MET A 15 11.57 -21.26 13.25
CA MET A 15 10.92 -20.40 12.27
C MET A 15 11.87 -19.26 11.97
N THR A 16 12.42 -19.25 10.77
CA THR A 16 13.28 -18.13 10.31
C THR A 16 12.50 -16.83 10.47
N PRO A 17 13.06 -15.81 11.15
CA PRO A 17 12.39 -14.53 11.28
C PRO A 17 12.04 -13.99 9.90
N ARG A 18 10.80 -13.54 9.72
CA ARG A 18 10.31 -13.03 8.43
C ARG A 18 9.73 -11.64 8.58
N VAL A 19 10.02 -10.81 7.60
CA VAL A 19 9.29 -9.54 7.41
C VAL A 19 7.97 -9.89 6.73
N ILE A 20 6.84 -9.50 7.33
CA ILE A 20 5.51 -9.82 6.81
C ILE A 20 4.82 -8.52 6.42
N VAL A 21 4.40 -8.43 5.16
CA VAL A 21 3.56 -7.33 4.67
C VAL A 21 2.13 -7.80 4.55
N THR A 22 1.19 -7.01 5.06
CA THR A 22 -0.26 -7.29 5.04
C THR A 22 -0.99 -6.17 4.31
N ILE A 23 -1.84 -6.49 3.34
CA ILE A 23 -2.72 -5.53 2.66
C ILE A 23 -3.91 -5.20 3.56
N LEU A 24 -4.02 -3.93 3.98
CA LEU A 24 -5.07 -3.45 4.89
C LEU A 24 -6.21 -2.74 4.15
N GLY A 25 -5.93 -2.23 2.96
CA GLY A 25 -6.88 -1.59 2.08
C GLY A 25 -6.46 -1.71 0.63
N THR A 26 -7.41 -1.73 -0.29
CA THR A 26 -7.18 -1.94 -1.74
C THR A 26 -7.92 -0.94 -2.60
N ALA A 27 -8.78 -0.11 -2.02
CA ALA A 27 -9.57 0.85 -2.77
C ALA A 27 -8.84 2.19 -2.93
N GLN A 28 -9.26 2.95 -3.92
CA GLN A 28 -8.94 4.34 -4.10
C GLN A 28 -9.47 5.16 -2.91
N ASP A 29 -9.04 6.40 -2.75
CA ASP A 29 -9.29 7.36 -1.65
C ASP A 29 -10.66 7.27 -0.97
N ALA A 30 -11.71 7.10 -1.75
CA ALA A 30 -13.08 7.09 -1.24
C ALA A 30 -13.45 5.79 -0.52
N GLY A 31 -12.77 4.69 -0.84
CA GLY A 31 -13.19 3.36 -0.37
C GLY A 31 -14.44 2.84 -1.07
N ILE A 32 -14.92 1.68 -0.65
CA ILE A 32 -16.19 1.09 -1.05
C ILE A 32 -16.97 0.74 0.23
N PRO A 33 -18.17 1.29 0.46
CA PRO A 33 -18.92 2.22 -0.39
C PRO A 33 -18.29 3.62 -0.44
N GLN A 34 -18.42 4.29 -1.60
CA GLN A 34 -18.06 5.69 -1.75
C GLN A 34 -19.18 6.60 -1.26
N ALA A 35 -18.82 7.68 -0.57
CA ALA A 35 -19.78 8.66 -0.07
C ALA A 35 -20.64 9.25 -1.21
N GLY A 36 -21.96 9.24 -1.03
CA GLY A 36 -22.93 9.76 -1.99
C GLY A 36 -23.15 8.90 -3.23
N CYS A 37 -22.50 7.71 -3.34
CA CYS A 37 -22.69 6.81 -4.47
C CYS A 37 -23.83 5.82 -4.24
N SER A 38 -24.71 5.67 -5.24
CA SER A 38 -25.85 4.74 -5.24
C SER A 38 -25.72 3.64 -6.28
N CYS A 39 -24.52 3.35 -6.78
CA CYS A 39 -24.31 2.18 -7.65
C CYS A 39 -24.47 0.87 -6.85
N ASP A 40 -24.83 -0.22 -7.54
CA ASP A 40 -25.11 -1.52 -6.90
C ASP A 40 -23.96 -1.95 -5.95
N ARG A 41 -22.72 -1.85 -6.38
CA ARG A 41 -21.56 -2.20 -5.54
C ARG A 41 -21.48 -1.41 -4.24
N CYS A 42 -21.78 -0.12 -4.28
CA CYS A 42 -21.76 0.72 -3.07
C CYS A 42 -22.98 0.42 -2.17
N LEU A 43 -24.17 0.18 -2.76
CA LEU A 43 -25.35 -0.22 -2.00
C LEU A 43 -25.16 -1.59 -1.36
N ASP A 44 -24.62 -2.57 -2.06
CA ASP A 44 -24.29 -3.88 -1.51
C ASP A 44 -23.30 -3.78 -0.36
N ALA A 45 -22.27 -2.95 -0.51
CA ALA A 45 -21.27 -2.74 0.54
C ALA A 45 -21.82 -1.99 1.78
N HIS A 46 -22.88 -1.19 1.64
CA HIS A 46 -23.60 -0.65 2.82
C HIS A 46 -24.26 -1.76 3.62
N ASN A 47 -24.80 -2.77 2.95
CA ASN A 47 -25.57 -3.86 3.56
C ASN A 47 -24.69 -5.04 4.02
N ASN A 48 -23.50 -5.20 3.41
CA ASN A 48 -22.58 -6.30 3.70
C ASN A 48 -21.15 -5.80 4.01
N GLN A 49 -20.71 -5.99 5.26
CA GLN A 49 -19.37 -5.58 5.72
C GLN A 49 -18.21 -6.27 4.94
N ASP A 50 -18.43 -7.49 4.46
CA ASP A 50 -17.40 -8.24 3.73
C ASP A 50 -17.11 -7.64 2.35
N LEU A 51 -18.07 -6.92 1.78
CA LEU A 51 -17.95 -6.22 0.51
C LEU A 51 -17.27 -4.84 0.63
N LYS A 52 -17.11 -4.33 1.86
CA LYS A 52 -16.41 -3.06 2.08
C LYS A 52 -14.95 -3.18 1.70
N LYS A 53 -14.44 -2.18 1.00
CA LYS A 53 -13.02 -2.03 0.71
C LYS A 53 -12.53 -0.71 1.28
N TYR A 54 -11.49 -0.77 2.09
CA TYR A 54 -10.88 0.42 2.69
C TYR A 54 -9.90 1.06 1.71
N PRO A 55 -9.66 2.37 1.81
CA PRO A 55 -8.60 3.04 1.06
C PRO A 55 -7.26 2.34 1.24
N VAL A 56 -6.41 2.44 0.23
CA VAL A 56 -5.15 1.73 0.16
C VAL A 56 -4.27 1.98 1.39
N SER A 57 -3.82 0.90 2.02
CA SER A 57 -2.85 0.92 3.12
C SER A 57 -2.24 -0.46 3.29
N ILE A 58 -1.02 -0.53 3.76
CA ILE A 58 -0.32 -1.77 4.09
C ILE A 58 0.34 -1.70 5.47
N GLY A 59 0.36 -2.82 6.17
CA GLY A 59 1.07 -2.99 7.43
C GLY A 59 2.29 -3.88 7.25
N ILE A 60 3.44 -3.51 7.80
CA ILE A 60 4.67 -4.30 7.77
C ILE A 60 5.03 -4.70 9.19
N GLN A 61 5.16 -5.98 9.45
CA GLN A 61 5.73 -6.49 10.69
C GLN A 61 7.19 -6.85 10.48
N GLY A 62 8.07 -6.16 11.22
CA GLY A 62 9.49 -6.46 11.25
C GLY A 62 9.82 -7.75 12.02
N ILE A 63 11.02 -8.28 11.80
CA ILE A 63 11.51 -9.48 12.51
C ILE A 63 11.64 -9.26 14.01
N ASP A 64 11.82 -8.02 14.45
CA ASP A 64 11.84 -7.59 15.86
C ASP A 64 10.44 -7.44 16.47
N GLY A 65 9.40 -7.75 15.69
CA GLY A 65 8.00 -7.60 16.08
C GLY A 65 7.46 -6.17 15.98
N SER A 66 8.25 -5.20 15.50
CA SER A 66 7.79 -3.83 15.26
C SER A 66 6.75 -3.75 14.16
N LYS A 67 5.92 -2.70 14.21
CA LYS A 67 4.78 -2.47 13.33
C LYS A 67 4.97 -1.17 12.56
N HIS A 68 4.96 -1.25 11.24
CA HIS A 68 5.17 -0.11 10.36
C HIS A 68 3.99 0.00 9.40
N LEU A 69 3.34 1.16 9.39
CA LEU A 69 2.17 1.41 8.55
C LEU A 69 2.57 2.24 7.34
N ILE A 70 2.09 1.89 6.16
CA ILE A 70 2.15 2.76 4.99
C ILE A 70 0.73 3.21 4.70
N GLU A 71 0.52 4.52 4.61
CA GLU A 71 -0.72 5.28 4.52
C GLU A 71 -1.57 5.25 5.80
N VAL A 72 -2.14 6.40 6.14
CA VAL A 72 -3.02 6.59 7.29
C VAL A 72 -4.37 7.07 6.82
N THR A 73 -5.21 6.15 6.44
CA THR A 73 -6.50 6.44 5.81
C THR A 73 -7.58 6.75 6.85
N ARG A 74 -8.73 7.23 6.39
CA ARG A 74 -9.92 7.45 7.24
C ARG A 74 -10.39 6.19 7.99
N ASN A 75 -10.08 5.00 7.43
CA ASN A 75 -10.45 3.71 8.02
C ASN A 75 -9.34 3.11 8.90
N LEU A 76 -8.49 3.94 9.49
CA LEU A 76 -7.41 3.50 10.39
C LEU A 76 -7.89 2.51 11.49
N PRO A 77 -9.01 2.72 12.21
CA PRO A 77 -9.44 1.79 13.24
C PRO A 77 -9.72 0.38 12.71
N GLU A 78 -10.44 0.29 11.60
CA GLU A 78 -10.77 -0.99 10.96
C GLU A 78 -9.52 -1.67 10.40
N GLN A 79 -8.62 -0.90 9.81
CA GLN A 79 -7.35 -1.40 9.25
C GLN A 79 -6.43 -1.94 10.34
N LEU A 80 -6.28 -1.24 11.47
CA LEU A 80 -5.50 -1.73 12.60
C LEU A 80 -6.11 -2.99 13.23
N ARG A 81 -7.44 -3.06 13.33
CA ARG A 81 -8.16 -4.24 13.80
C ARG A 81 -7.91 -5.43 12.87
N LEU A 82 -8.12 -5.25 11.58
CA LEU A 82 -7.90 -6.25 10.55
C LEU A 82 -6.46 -6.79 10.56
N TRP A 83 -5.47 -5.90 10.73
CA TRP A 83 -4.07 -6.29 10.83
C TRP A 83 -3.81 -7.15 12.07
N SER A 84 -4.36 -6.74 13.20
CA SER A 84 -4.21 -7.46 14.47
C SER A 84 -4.85 -8.86 14.42
N ASP A 85 -6.04 -8.97 13.83
CA ASP A 85 -6.74 -10.24 13.64
C ASP A 85 -5.97 -11.18 12.71
N LYS A 86 -5.42 -10.63 11.61
CA LYS A 86 -4.59 -11.41 10.68
C LYS A 86 -3.34 -12.00 11.35
N MET A 87 -2.79 -11.29 12.31
CA MET A 87 -1.63 -11.72 13.11
C MET A 87 -2.04 -12.51 14.38
N ALA A 88 -3.30 -12.95 14.45
CA ALA A 88 -3.87 -13.76 15.54
C ALA A 88 -3.66 -13.16 16.94
N THR A 89 -3.69 -11.83 17.08
CA THR A 89 -3.58 -11.14 18.36
C THR A 89 -4.91 -10.49 18.77
N LYS A 90 -5.24 -10.58 20.06
CA LYS A 90 -6.40 -9.89 20.64
C LYS A 90 -6.16 -8.39 20.85
N LYS A 91 -4.89 -7.98 20.96
CA LYS A 91 -4.52 -6.58 21.18
C LYS A 91 -4.43 -5.86 19.83
N ILE A 92 -5.12 -4.74 19.70
CA ILE A 92 -5.04 -3.89 18.50
C ILE A 92 -3.62 -3.34 18.37
N PHE A 93 -3.06 -3.43 17.17
CA PHE A 93 -1.75 -2.88 16.89
C PHE A 93 -1.75 -1.36 16.93
N ILE A 94 -0.69 -0.81 17.47
CA ILE A 94 -0.33 0.60 17.32
C ILE A 94 0.95 0.60 16.48
N PRO A 95 1.01 1.35 15.37
CA PRO A 95 2.22 1.41 14.58
C PRO A 95 3.37 2.03 15.38
N ASP A 96 4.58 1.50 15.21
CA ASP A 96 5.83 2.12 15.72
C ASP A 96 6.25 3.29 14.82
N THR A 97 5.96 3.20 13.52
CA THR A 97 6.24 4.24 12.52
C THR A 97 5.20 4.25 11.40
N VAL A 98 5.13 5.37 10.70
CA VAL A 98 4.30 5.55 9.50
C VAL A 98 5.19 6.02 8.35
N THR A 99 4.85 5.63 7.11
CA THR A 99 5.41 6.21 5.88
C THR A 99 4.26 6.63 4.98
N ILE A 100 4.35 7.82 4.38
CA ILE A 100 3.32 8.40 3.51
C ILE A 100 3.89 8.54 2.11
N THR A 101 3.13 8.12 1.09
CA THR A 101 3.52 8.28 -0.31
C THR A 101 3.36 9.72 -0.78
N HIS A 102 2.21 10.33 -0.50
CA HIS A 102 1.86 11.70 -0.88
C HIS A 102 0.71 12.25 -0.02
N LEU A 103 0.27 13.49 -0.25
CA LEU A 103 -0.63 14.22 0.65
C LEU A 103 -2.10 14.28 0.21
N HIS A 104 -2.53 13.48 -0.77
CA HIS A 104 -3.96 13.35 -1.05
C HIS A 104 -4.70 12.80 0.18
N LEU A 105 -5.93 13.27 0.39
CA LEU A 105 -6.68 13.01 1.63
C LEU A 105 -6.89 11.51 1.87
N GLY A 106 -7.10 10.72 0.82
CA GLY A 106 -7.23 9.26 0.95
C GLY A 106 -6.09 8.58 1.70
N HIS A 107 -4.88 9.14 1.61
CA HIS A 107 -3.65 8.58 2.18
C HIS A 107 -3.31 9.12 3.57
N ILE A 108 -3.85 10.28 3.96
CA ILE A 108 -3.46 10.99 5.20
C ILE A 108 -4.61 11.34 6.14
N GLU A 109 -5.87 11.18 5.73
CA GLU A 109 -7.05 11.68 6.49
C GLU A 109 -7.14 11.09 7.91
N GLY A 110 -6.58 9.91 8.14
CA GLY A 110 -6.54 9.27 9.45
C GLY A 110 -5.51 9.83 10.43
N ILE A 111 -4.59 10.71 10.01
CA ILE A 111 -3.51 11.24 10.87
C ILE A 111 -4.07 11.90 12.13
N GLY A 112 -5.21 12.58 12.05
CA GLY A 112 -5.86 13.20 13.19
C GLY A 112 -6.16 12.24 14.35
N GLN A 113 -6.29 10.94 14.07
CA GLN A 113 -6.56 9.93 15.10
C GLN A 113 -5.34 9.67 16.03
N PHE A 114 -4.13 10.04 15.61
CA PHE A 114 -2.93 9.97 16.47
C PHE A 114 -2.92 11.04 17.57
N GLY A 115 -3.76 12.08 17.42
CA GLY A 115 -3.85 13.20 18.34
C GLY A 115 -4.42 12.83 19.69
N LYS A 116 -4.30 13.79 20.63
CA LYS A 116 -4.74 13.67 22.01
C LYS A 116 -6.22 13.25 22.21
N PRO A 117 -7.18 13.69 21.36
CA PRO A 117 -8.59 13.32 21.56
C PRO A 117 -8.88 11.83 21.30
N VAL A 118 -8.00 11.11 20.57
CA VAL A 118 -8.23 9.70 20.19
C VAL A 118 -7.13 8.80 20.77
N MET A 119 -6.00 8.65 20.10
CA MET A 119 -4.92 7.73 20.52
C MET A 119 -3.92 8.38 21.48
N GLY A 120 -3.76 9.69 21.45
CA GLY A 120 -2.83 10.45 22.28
C GLY A 120 -1.38 9.99 22.16
N LEU A 121 -0.96 9.61 20.95
CA LEU A 121 0.39 9.10 20.71
C LEU A 121 1.44 10.16 21.03
N LYS A 122 2.65 9.68 21.27
CA LYS A 122 3.80 10.55 21.58
C LYS A 122 4.87 10.43 20.51
N ASN A 123 5.14 11.57 19.84
CA ASN A 123 6.18 11.70 18.81
C ASN A 123 6.13 10.59 17.75
N MET A 124 4.91 10.23 17.27
CA MET A 124 4.75 9.22 16.22
C MET A 124 5.63 9.57 15.02
N PRO A 125 6.62 8.74 14.67
CA PRO A 125 7.50 9.01 13.55
C PRO A 125 6.75 8.81 12.22
N ILE A 126 6.69 9.86 11.40
CA ILE A 126 6.07 9.82 10.07
C ILE A 126 7.14 10.17 9.04
N TYR A 127 7.46 9.21 8.15
CA TYR A 127 8.43 9.34 7.07
C TYR A 127 7.75 9.75 5.77
N LEU A 128 8.31 10.70 5.07
CA LEU A 128 7.83 11.23 3.80
C LEU A 128 8.95 12.01 3.09
N SER A 129 8.71 12.51 1.88
CA SER A 129 9.64 13.39 1.19
C SER A 129 9.81 14.73 1.92
N GLU A 130 10.82 15.49 1.56
CA GLU A 130 11.05 16.82 2.14
C GLU A 130 9.96 17.81 1.73
N MET A 131 9.51 17.74 0.46
CA MET A 131 8.43 18.61 -0.05
C MET A 131 7.12 18.32 0.71
N ASN A 132 6.73 17.06 0.82
CA ASN A 132 5.54 16.66 1.57
C ASN A 132 5.62 17.04 3.05
N LYS A 133 6.80 16.91 3.68
CA LYS A 133 6.99 17.36 5.06
C LYS A 133 6.71 18.85 5.20
N ASN A 134 7.29 19.68 4.34
CA ASN A 134 7.10 21.13 4.40
C ASN A 134 5.62 21.49 4.20
N SER A 135 4.97 20.91 3.19
CA SER A 135 3.56 21.18 2.90
C SER A 135 2.61 20.76 4.01
N ILE A 136 2.80 19.57 4.62
CA ILE A 136 1.90 19.10 5.67
C ILE A 136 2.10 19.87 6.99
N GLU A 137 3.32 20.31 7.29
CA GLU A 137 3.63 21.10 8.49
C GLU A 137 3.05 22.52 8.44
N GLU A 138 2.62 23.02 7.26
CA GLU A 138 1.91 24.30 7.14
C GLU A 138 0.44 24.25 7.57
N ARG A 139 -0.15 23.07 7.69
CA ARG A 139 -1.54 22.88 8.10
C ARG A 139 -1.71 23.17 9.59
N ASN A 140 -2.67 24.02 9.95
CA ASN A 140 -2.93 24.44 11.33
C ASN A 140 -3.26 23.29 12.28
N ASP A 141 -4.04 22.29 11.82
CA ASP A 141 -4.40 21.10 12.59
C ASP A 141 -3.16 20.25 12.91
N ILE A 142 -2.26 20.11 11.95
CA ILE A 142 -1.00 19.39 12.08
C ILE A 142 -0.02 20.13 13.00
N GLN A 143 0.09 21.45 12.87
CA GLN A 143 0.93 22.27 13.76
C GLN A 143 0.55 22.09 15.23
N LEU A 144 -0.76 22.03 15.53
CA LEU A 144 -1.24 21.77 16.88
C LEU A 144 -0.75 20.40 17.37
N MET A 145 -0.87 19.36 16.56
CA MET A 145 -0.43 18.00 16.92
C MET A 145 1.09 17.89 17.10
N ILE A 146 1.88 18.64 16.32
CA ILE A 146 3.34 18.73 16.50
C ILE A 146 3.66 19.44 17.82
N LYS A 147 3.00 20.58 18.11
CA LYS A 147 3.17 21.33 19.38
C LYS A 147 2.83 20.47 20.60
N GLU A 148 1.78 19.64 20.50
CA GLU A 148 1.37 18.69 21.55
C GLU A 148 2.27 17.43 21.61
N LYS A 149 3.27 17.34 20.71
CA LYS A 149 4.18 16.19 20.59
C LYS A 149 3.47 14.88 20.26
N ASN A 150 2.38 14.93 19.53
CA ASN A 150 1.72 13.72 19.02
C ASN A 150 2.47 13.17 17.81
N LEU A 151 2.94 14.06 16.91
CA LEU A 151 3.58 13.72 15.64
C LEU A 151 5.01 14.20 15.57
N LYS A 152 5.82 13.46 14.80
CA LYS A 152 7.18 13.85 14.41
C LYS A 152 7.41 13.50 12.95
N PHE A 153 7.37 14.50 12.06
CA PHE A 153 7.68 14.29 10.65
C PHE A 153 9.19 14.21 10.42
N ILE A 154 9.61 13.22 9.62
CA ILE A 154 11.01 12.94 9.31
C ILE A 154 11.15 12.83 7.81
N SER A 155 11.77 13.85 7.18
CA SER A 155 12.00 13.83 5.74
C SER A 155 13.01 12.77 5.34
N ARG A 156 12.81 12.18 4.16
CA ARG A 156 13.72 11.26 3.50
C ARG A 156 13.99 11.70 2.07
N LYS A 157 15.24 11.61 1.67
CA LYS A 157 15.62 11.90 0.28
C LYS A 157 15.23 10.73 -0.63
N TYR A 158 14.79 11.06 -1.83
CA TYR A 158 14.56 10.06 -2.87
C TYR A 158 15.80 9.19 -3.09
N HIS A 159 15.57 7.94 -3.41
CA HIS A 159 16.60 6.92 -3.68
C HIS A 159 17.55 6.61 -2.51
N GLN A 160 17.34 7.22 -1.34
CA GLN A 160 18.12 6.91 -0.14
C GLN A 160 17.42 5.82 0.67
N THR A 161 18.12 4.72 0.93
CA THR A 161 17.66 3.62 1.77
C THR A 161 17.73 4.01 3.25
N PHE A 162 16.72 3.63 4.03
CA PHE A 162 16.71 3.81 5.49
C PHE A 162 15.97 2.66 6.19
N GLU A 163 16.36 2.34 7.41
CA GLU A 163 15.58 1.50 8.32
C GLU A 163 14.57 2.38 9.07
N PRO A 164 13.26 2.07 9.05
CA PRO A 164 12.29 2.84 9.83
C PRO A 164 12.46 2.65 11.34
N LYS A 165 12.99 1.50 11.75
CA LYS A 165 13.41 1.18 13.13
C LYS A 165 14.60 0.23 13.08
N LYS A 166 15.63 0.51 13.88
CA LYS A 166 16.84 -0.31 13.90
C LYS A 166 16.52 -1.77 14.25
N GLY A 167 16.94 -2.68 13.39
CA GLY A 167 16.78 -4.12 13.60
C GLY A 167 15.43 -4.68 13.16
N CYS A 168 14.60 -3.91 12.46
CA CYS A 168 13.31 -4.39 11.94
C CYS A 168 13.44 -5.44 10.83
N GLY A 169 14.62 -5.60 10.23
CA GLY A 169 14.91 -6.61 9.21
C GLY A 169 14.51 -6.23 7.80
N PHE A 170 14.12 -4.98 7.56
CA PHE A 170 13.85 -4.46 6.23
C PHE A 170 14.25 -2.99 6.11
N THR A 171 14.37 -2.54 4.89
CA THR A 171 14.63 -1.13 4.60
C THR A 171 13.55 -0.56 3.68
N LEU A 172 13.37 0.74 3.76
CA LEU A 172 12.50 1.53 2.89
C LEU A 172 13.34 2.47 2.01
N LYS A 173 12.82 2.75 0.81
CA LYS A 173 13.37 3.74 -0.11
C LYS A 173 12.20 4.45 -0.81
N LEU A 174 12.20 5.77 -0.79
CA LEU A 174 11.26 6.57 -1.56
C LEU A 174 11.73 6.62 -3.02
N ILE A 175 10.82 6.31 -3.94
CA ILE A 175 11.03 6.33 -5.39
C ILE A 175 10.14 7.44 -5.94
N SER A 176 10.73 8.47 -6.57
CA SER A 176 9.97 9.60 -7.12
C SER A 176 9.10 9.14 -8.28
N ILE A 177 7.81 9.43 -8.22
CA ILE A 177 6.83 9.05 -9.24
C ILE A 177 6.05 10.30 -9.67
N PRO A 178 5.85 10.52 -10.99
CA PRO A 178 4.98 11.58 -11.48
C PRO A 178 3.54 11.30 -11.04
N HIS A 179 2.98 12.21 -10.28
CA HIS A 179 1.57 12.25 -9.93
C HIS A 179 1.25 13.65 -9.42
N ARG A 180 0.08 14.18 -9.78
CA ARG A 180 -0.42 15.51 -9.44
C ARG A 180 0.27 16.16 -8.23
N SER A 181 0.92 17.30 -8.45
CA SER A 181 1.82 17.92 -7.47
C SER A 181 1.21 19.12 -6.71
N GLU A 182 -0.11 19.27 -6.71
CA GLU A 182 -0.81 20.41 -6.10
C GLU A 182 -0.63 20.52 -4.58
N LEU A 183 -0.36 19.39 -3.90
CA LEU A 183 -0.15 19.34 -2.44
C LEU A 183 1.29 18.97 -2.06
N GLY A 184 2.11 18.59 -3.03
CA GLY A 184 3.47 18.11 -2.79
C GLY A 184 3.94 17.19 -3.91
N ASP A 185 4.90 16.33 -3.62
CA ASP A 185 5.39 15.31 -4.55
C ASP A 185 4.86 13.92 -4.21
N THR A 186 5.01 12.96 -5.13
CA THR A 186 4.56 11.58 -4.92
C THR A 186 5.71 10.61 -4.93
N SER A 187 5.64 9.68 -3.99
CA SER A 187 6.59 8.57 -3.84
C SER A 187 5.91 7.23 -4.05
N ALA A 188 6.52 6.33 -4.82
CA ALA A 188 6.35 4.92 -4.54
C ALA A 188 7.30 4.51 -3.40
N ILE A 189 6.96 3.43 -2.69
CA ILE A 189 7.79 2.91 -1.59
C ILE A 189 8.38 1.57 -2.00
N LEU A 190 9.70 1.50 -2.06
CA LEU A 190 10.41 0.24 -2.22
C LEU A 190 10.72 -0.35 -0.84
N ILE A 191 10.25 -1.56 -0.59
CA ILE A 191 10.40 -2.28 0.67
C ILE A 191 11.30 -3.47 0.42
N LYS A 192 12.56 -3.40 0.87
CA LYS A 192 13.53 -4.48 0.71
C LYS A 192 13.62 -5.28 2.01
N GLY A 193 13.06 -6.49 1.99
CA GLY A 193 13.15 -7.44 3.08
C GLY A 193 14.41 -8.31 3.01
N LEU A 194 14.38 -9.46 3.68
CA LEU A 194 15.51 -10.38 3.77
C LEU A 194 15.73 -11.18 2.47
N GLN A 195 14.65 -11.46 1.73
CA GLN A 195 14.66 -12.33 0.54
C GLN A 195 14.04 -11.68 -0.68
N ARG A 196 13.05 -10.80 -0.52
CA ARG A 196 12.24 -10.22 -1.60
C ARG A 196 12.13 -8.71 -1.44
N THR A 197 12.01 -8.04 -2.58
CA THR A 197 11.78 -6.60 -2.68
C THR A 197 10.36 -6.34 -3.21
N LEU A 198 9.56 -5.57 -2.48
CA LEU A 198 8.22 -5.15 -2.88
C LEU A 198 8.23 -3.68 -3.31
N LEU A 199 7.69 -3.39 -4.48
CA LEU A 199 7.30 -2.05 -4.90
C LEU A 199 5.83 -1.80 -4.52
N PHE A 200 5.57 -0.78 -3.72
CA PHE A 200 4.24 -0.26 -3.44
C PHE A 200 4.08 1.09 -4.13
N MET A 201 3.30 1.12 -5.22
CA MET A 201 3.10 2.28 -6.10
C MET A 201 1.61 2.44 -6.41
N PRO A 202 0.80 2.91 -5.43
CA PRO A 202 -0.65 2.99 -5.59
C PRO A 202 -1.10 4.07 -6.56
N ASP A 203 -0.32 5.12 -6.76
CA ASP A 203 -0.65 6.28 -7.57
C ASP A 203 0.48 6.67 -8.50
N GLN A 204 0.15 6.95 -9.76
CA GLN A 204 1.01 7.60 -10.76
C GLN A 204 0.15 8.24 -11.85
N ASP A 205 0.69 9.22 -12.57
CA ASP A 205 -0.03 9.89 -13.67
C ASP A 205 0.00 9.07 -14.96
N SER A 206 1.19 8.59 -15.34
CA SER A 206 1.33 7.78 -16.54
C SER A 206 2.60 6.91 -16.52
N TRP A 207 2.55 5.78 -17.23
CA TRP A 207 3.75 4.99 -17.47
C TRP A 207 4.78 5.73 -18.33
N ILE A 208 4.35 6.56 -19.28
CA ILE A 208 5.28 7.30 -20.16
C ILE A 208 6.17 8.19 -19.30
N GLU A 209 5.61 9.05 -18.47
CA GLU A 209 6.38 9.95 -17.62
C GLU A 209 7.24 9.19 -16.58
N THR A 210 6.68 8.11 -16.00
CA THR A 210 7.42 7.27 -15.06
C THR A 210 8.65 6.65 -15.73
N LEU A 211 8.50 6.06 -16.92
CA LEU A 211 9.61 5.41 -17.63
C LEU A 211 10.64 6.42 -18.11
N ASP A 212 10.22 7.59 -18.60
CA ASP A 212 11.11 8.67 -19.03
C ASP A 212 11.98 9.19 -17.87
N ASN A 213 11.38 9.37 -16.67
CA ASN A 213 12.11 9.81 -15.49
C ASN A 213 13.21 8.82 -15.05
N TYR A 214 13.06 7.55 -15.38
CA TYR A 214 14.05 6.50 -15.08
C TYR A 214 14.91 6.11 -16.28
N SER A 215 14.73 6.77 -17.42
CA SER A 215 15.47 6.49 -18.66
C SER A 215 15.41 5.01 -19.08
N VAL A 216 14.21 4.41 -18.94
CA VAL A 216 13.93 3.02 -19.34
C VAL A 216 12.80 2.97 -20.38
N ASN A 217 12.78 1.93 -21.21
CA ASN A 217 11.89 1.87 -22.37
C ASN A 217 10.54 1.18 -22.07
N ASN A 218 10.45 0.42 -20.99
CA ASN A 218 9.26 -0.35 -20.65
C ASN A 218 9.20 -0.71 -19.16
N ILE A 219 8.01 -1.15 -18.71
CA ILE A 219 7.74 -1.47 -17.30
C ILE A 219 8.66 -2.57 -16.76
N ARG A 220 9.03 -3.57 -17.59
CA ARG A 220 9.94 -4.64 -17.16
C ARG A 220 11.35 -4.14 -16.90
N GLU A 221 11.83 -3.20 -17.72
CA GLU A 221 13.13 -2.55 -17.47
C GLU A 221 13.11 -1.72 -16.19
N PHE A 222 11.99 -1.02 -15.92
CA PHE A 222 11.79 -0.31 -14.66
C PHE A 222 11.80 -1.26 -13.45
N PHE A 223 11.08 -2.38 -13.51
CA PHE A 223 11.09 -3.39 -12.46
C PHE A 223 12.49 -4.00 -12.26
N LYS A 224 13.19 -4.29 -13.33
CA LYS A 224 14.57 -4.80 -13.28
C LYS A 224 15.55 -3.79 -12.69
N LEU A 225 15.44 -2.50 -13.07
CA LEU A 225 16.26 -1.42 -12.53
C LEU A 225 16.16 -1.30 -11.01
N LEU A 226 14.97 -1.53 -10.46
CA LEU A 226 14.68 -1.45 -9.04
C LEU A 226 14.81 -2.78 -8.31
N GLU A 227 15.20 -3.86 -8.99
CA GLU A 227 15.35 -5.22 -8.42
C GLU A 227 14.07 -5.71 -7.72
N ILE A 228 12.93 -5.60 -8.39
CA ILE A 228 11.60 -5.89 -7.82
C ILE A 228 11.25 -7.37 -7.98
N ASP A 229 10.81 -8.00 -6.88
CA ASP A 229 10.25 -9.37 -6.87
C ASP A 229 8.72 -9.37 -6.78
N LEU A 230 8.14 -8.32 -6.19
CA LEU A 230 6.72 -8.09 -6.02
C LEU A 230 6.39 -6.65 -6.42
N ALA A 231 5.31 -6.43 -7.16
CA ALA A 231 4.83 -5.09 -7.45
C ALA A 231 3.33 -4.96 -7.15
N TRP A 232 2.96 -3.92 -6.38
CA TRP A 232 1.58 -3.51 -6.20
C TRP A 232 1.44 -2.11 -6.78
N ILE A 233 0.84 -2.05 -7.97
CA ILE A 233 0.83 -0.86 -8.83
C ILE A 233 -0.57 -0.29 -9.00
N ASP A 234 -0.62 0.94 -9.48
CA ASP A 234 -1.85 1.69 -9.72
C ASP A 234 -2.83 0.92 -10.61
N GLY A 235 -4.02 0.74 -10.10
CA GLY A 235 -5.15 0.09 -10.76
C GLY A 235 -6.43 0.90 -10.63
N THR A 236 -6.35 2.21 -10.48
CA THR A 236 -7.49 3.07 -10.15
C THR A 236 -8.65 2.86 -11.10
N PHE A 237 -8.44 2.95 -12.39
CA PHE A 237 -9.47 2.75 -13.41
C PHE A 237 -9.14 1.59 -14.33
N TRP A 238 -10.20 0.91 -14.81
CA TRP A 238 -10.07 -0.09 -15.85
C TRP A 238 -9.73 0.55 -17.21
N SER A 239 -10.52 1.54 -17.63
CA SER A 239 -10.38 2.21 -18.92
C SER A 239 -10.81 3.67 -18.83
N LEU A 240 -10.46 4.49 -19.83
CA LEU A 240 -10.84 5.90 -19.90
C LEU A 240 -12.37 6.11 -20.01
N ASN A 241 -13.14 5.10 -20.38
CA ASN A 241 -14.60 5.16 -20.51
C ASN A 241 -15.34 4.68 -19.25
N GLU A 242 -14.63 4.38 -18.15
CA GLU A 242 -15.22 3.79 -16.94
C GLU A 242 -16.23 4.71 -16.24
N LEU A 243 -16.05 6.03 -16.32
CA LEU A 243 -16.91 7.03 -15.69
C LEU A 243 -17.60 7.89 -16.76
N PRO A 244 -18.79 7.52 -17.24
CA PRO A 244 -19.53 8.34 -18.19
C PRO A 244 -19.76 9.77 -17.67
N GLY A 245 -19.43 10.78 -18.50
CA GLY A 245 -19.60 12.19 -18.16
C GLY A 245 -18.48 12.81 -17.30
N ARG A 246 -17.43 12.05 -16.96
CA ARG A 246 -16.20 12.59 -16.40
C ARG A 246 -15.05 12.49 -17.40
N ASN A 247 -14.27 13.55 -17.48
CA ASN A 247 -13.02 13.55 -18.24
C ASN A 247 -11.90 12.95 -17.35
N LEU A 248 -11.56 11.69 -17.56
CA LEU A 248 -10.51 11.03 -16.78
C LEU A 248 -9.10 11.57 -17.05
N SER A 249 -8.91 12.37 -18.13
CA SER A 249 -7.63 13.07 -18.32
C SER A 249 -7.36 14.16 -17.28
N GLU A 250 -8.39 14.61 -16.55
CA GLU A 250 -8.26 15.54 -15.41
C GLU A 250 -7.93 14.83 -14.09
N ILE A 251 -8.02 13.50 -14.09
CA ILE A 251 -7.68 12.64 -12.95
C ILE A 251 -6.73 11.55 -13.48
N PRO A 252 -5.48 11.96 -13.80
CA PRO A 252 -4.56 11.07 -14.50
C PRO A 252 -4.19 9.86 -13.63
N HIS A 253 -4.44 8.68 -14.18
CA HIS A 253 -3.97 7.39 -13.74
C HIS A 253 -3.83 6.51 -14.97
N PRO A 254 -2.78 5.68 -15.09
CA PRO A 254 -2.74 4.69 -16.15
C PRO A 254 -3.86 3.68 -15.91
N THR A 255 -4.59 3.38 -16.97
CA THR A 255 -5.67 2.38 -16.86
C THR A 255 -5.08 0.98 -16.70
N ILE A 256 -5.83 0.08 -16.04
CA ILE A 256 -5.43 -1.34 -15.97
C ILE A 256 -5.34 -1.92 -17.37
N GLU A 257 -6.26 -1.55 -18.27
CA GLU A 257 -6.26 -1.99 -19.67
C GLU A 257 -4.94 -1.64 -20.37
N ASP A 258 -4.47 -0.38 -20.23
CA ASP A 258 -3.20 0.06 -20.81
C ASP A 258 -2.00 -0.59 -20.13
N SER A 259 -1.97 -0.65 -18.80
CA SER A 259 -0.89 -1.29 -18.03
C SER A 259 -0.79 -2.78 -18.41
N ASN A 260 -1.92 -3.48 -18.50
CA ASN A 260 -1.99 -4.87 -18.88
C ASN A 260 -1.53 -5.11 -20.33
N ARG A 261 -1.86 -4.17 -21.25
CA ARG A 261 -1.37 -4.19 -22.64
C ARG A 261 0.15 -3.97 -22.71
N LEU A 262 0.70 -3.02 -21.95
CA LEU A 262 2.14 -2.71 -21.92
C LEU A 262 2.95 -3.85 -21.30
N LEU A 263 2.43 -4.46 -20.24
CA LEU A 263 3.03 -5.63 -19.60
C LEU A 263 2.90 -6.88 -20.50
N GLY A 264 1.78 -7.07 -21.22
CA GLY A 264 1.48 -8.28 -21.96
C GLY A 264 1.41 -9.53 -21.06
N ILE A 265 1.58 -10.71 -21.64
CA ILE A 265 1.56 -11.98 -20.88
C ILE A 265 2.80 -12.06 -19.96
N LYS A 266 2.59 -12.45 -18.71
CA LYS A 266 3.62 -12.64 -17.70
C LYS A 266 4.64 -13.67 -18.17
N LYS A 267 5.93 -13.36 -17.98
CA LYS A 267 7.08 -14.22 -18.29
C LYS A 267 7.64 -14.81 -16.99
N GLU A 268 8.43 -15.86 -17.10
CA GLU A 268 9.00 -16.59 -15.96
C GLU A 268 9.78 -15.71 -14.97
N ASN A 269 10.50 -14.70 -15.49
CA ASN A 269 11.33 -13.80 -14.66
C ASN A 269 10.65 -12.46 -14.34
N ASP A 270 9.36 -12.31 -14.65
CA ASP A 270 8.62 -11.12 -14.25
C ASP A 270 8.28 -11.19 -12.75
N PRO A 271 8.23 -10.05 -12.03
CA PRO A 271 7.78 -10.02 -10.64
C PRO A 271 6.33 -10.49 -10.49
N ASP A 272 5.95 -10.87 -9.28
CA ASP A 272 4.54 -11.09 -8.94
C ASP A 272 3.85 -9.73 -8.82
N ASP A 273 3.22 -9.29 -9.91
CA ASP A 273 2.56 -7.99 -10.00
C ASP A 273 1.05 -8.11 -9.77
N SER A 274 0.50 -7.10 -9.07
CA SER A 274 -0.93 -7.00 -8.80
C SER A 274 -1.38 -5.55 -8.75
N PHE A 275 -2.54 -5.27 -9.32
CA PHE A 275 -3.16 -3.95 -9.28
C PHE A 275 -3.80 -3.68 -7.91
N ILE A 276 -3.60 -2.48 -7.40
CA ILE A 276 -4.15 -1.97 -6.14
C ILE A 276 -4.81 -0.60 -6.36
N HIS A 277 -5.36 0.03 -5.33
CA HIS A 277 -5.95 1.38 -5.39
C HIS A 277 -7.18 1.49 -6.32
N LEU A 278 -8.04 0.46 -6.31
CA LEU A 278 -9.17 0.34 -7.23
C LEU A 278 -10.31 1.33 -6.90
N ASN A 279 -10.76 2.12 -7.88
CA ASN A 279 -11.97 2.92 -7.74
C ASN A 279 -13.21 2.02 -7.59
N HIS A 280 -14.27 2.54 -6.96
CA HIS A 280 -15.52 1.77 -6.77
C HIS A 280 -16.19 1.37 -8.09
N SER A 281 -15.98 2.15 -9.16
CA SER A 281 -16.52 1.87 -10.50
C SER A 281 -15.76 0.75 -11.23
N ASN A 282 -14.49 0.53 -10.88
CA ASN A 282 -13.63 -0.38 -11.62
C ASN A 282 -14.21 -1.82 -11.68
N PRO A 283 -14.46 -2.39 -12.87
CA PRO A 283 -15.08 -3.70 -13.03
C PRO A 283 -14.25 -4.85 -12.45
N VAL A 284 -12.91 -4.71 -12.33
CA VAL A 284 -12.06 -5.77 -11.75
C VAL A 284 -12.30 -5.98 -10.25
N ASN A 285 -13.09 -5.12 -9.61
CA ASN A 285 -13.59 -5.34 -8.25
C ASN A 285 -14.49 -6.58 -8.15
N ASP A 286 -15.18 -6.95 -9.23
CA ASP A 286 -15.96 -8.18 -9.34
C ASP A 286 -15.05 -9.33 -9.80
N GLU A 287 -14.95 -10.38 -8.98
CA GLU A 287 -14.14 -11.57 -9.30
C GLU A 287 -14.63 -12.33 -10.54
N ASN A 288 -15.87 -12.15 -10.94
CA ASN A 288 -16.48 -12.80 -12.10
C ASN A 288 -16.43 -11.96 -13.38
N SER A 289 -16.02 -10.69 -13.30
CA SER A 289 -15.96 -9.81 -14.46
C SER A 289 -15.03 -10.36 -15.55
N LYS A 290 -15.38 -10.08 -16.81
CA LYS A 290 -14.51 -10.42 -17.96
C LYS A 290 -13.18 -9.71 -17.90
N ASP A 291 -13.19 -8.48 -17.38
CA ASP A 291 -12.02 -7.62 -17.32
C ASP A 291 -11.00 -8.15 -16.30
N ARG A 292 -11.47 -8.61 -15.13
CA ARG A 292 -10.61 -9.29 -14.16
C ARG A 292 -10.04 -10.59 -14.71
N LYS A 293 -10.87 -11.40 -15.36
CA LYS A 293 -10.42 -12.65 -16.00
C LYS A 293 -9.35 -12.41 -17.06
N LEU A 294 -9.41 -11.28 -17.78
CA LEU A 294 -8.38 -10.90 -18.74
C LEU A 294 -7.04 -10.62 -18.05
N VAL A 295 -7.03 -9.87 -16.95
CA VAL A 295 -5.82 -9.61 -16.15
C VAL A 295 -5.21 -10.93 -15.66
N GLU A 296 -6.04 -11.79 -15.08
CA GLU A 296 -5.61 -13.08 -14.53
C GLU A 296 -5.13 -14.06 -15.64
N ALA A 297 -5.76 -14.02 -16.82
CA ALA A 297 -5.32 -14.81 -17.99
C ALA A 297 -3.94 -14.37 -18.52
N HIS A 298 -3.57 -13.10 -18.34
CA HIS A 298 -2.22 -12.62 -18.65
C HIS A 298 -1.20 -12.98 -17.56
N GLY A 299 -1.64 -13.56 -16.45
CA GLY A 299 -0.79 -13.98 -15.32
C GLY A 299 -0.55 -12.89 -14.26
N TRP A 300 -1.26 -11.76 -14.36
CA TRP A 300 -1.20 -10.67 -13.38
C TRP A 300 -2.30 -10.80 -12.34
N GLY A 301 -2.18 -10.06 -11.23
CA GLY A 301 -3.09 -10.19 -10.11
C GLY A 301 -3.89 -8.92 -9.80
N ILE A 302 -4.90 -9.09 -8.94
CA ILE A 302 -5.60 -7.99 -8.27
C ILE A 302 -5.40 -8.17 -6.77
N CYS A 303 -4.92 -7.13 -6.09
CA CYS A 303 -4.68 -7.15 -4.65
C CYS A 303 -5.95 -7.45 -3.87
N LYS A 304 -5.83 -8.34 -2.90
CA LYS A 304 -6.93 -8.70 -1.99
C LYS A 304 -6.60 -8.23 -0.57
N ARG A 305 -7.57 -7.60 0.10
CA ARG A 305 -7.48 -7.28 1.52
C ARG A 305 -7.16 -8.55 2.33
N ASN A 306 -6.36 -8.44 3.37
CA ASN A 306 -5.86 -9.55 4.19
C ASN A 306 -4.84 -10.48 3.52
N LYS A 307 -4.43 -10.25 2.26
CA LYS A 307 -3.31 -10.98 1.70
C LYS A 307 -2.04 -10.60 2.45
N THR A 308 -1.19 -11.59 2.74
CA THR A 308 0.13 -11.38 3.34
C THR A 308 1.21 -11.88 2.40
N GLU A 309 2.34 -11.17 2.37
CA GLU A 309 3.55 -11.59 1.68
C GLU A 309 4.72 -11.60 2.67
N SER A 310 5.67 -12.51 2.46
CA SER A 310 6.93 -12.58 3.18
C SER A 310 8.03 -11.97 2.31
N LEU A 311 8.79 -11.04 2.87
CA LEU A 311 9.91 -10.38 2.20
C LEU A 311 11.27 -10.85 2.69
#